data_6131d39479a9ebe8f6b1b12f26b17bec
#
_entry.id   6131d39479a9ebe8f6b1b12f26b17bec
#
_cell.length_a   1.000
_cell.length_b   1.000
_cell.length_c   1.000
_cell.angle_alpha   90.00
_cell.angle_beta   90.00
_cell.angle_gamma   90.00
#
_symmetry.space_group_name_H-M   'P 1'
#
loop_
_entity.id
_entity.type
_entity.pdbx_description
1 polymer ?
#
loop_
_entity_poly.entity_id
_entity_poly.type
_entity_poly.pdbx_seq_one_letter_code
_entity_poly.pdbx_strand_id
1 'polypeptide(L)'
;MLLSVCFPKMNLIPFLFLALMVFLTPRQTQADPIRPKVLILTTFEIGSDTGDRPGELQYWVEREKLTGTLDIPGVSHPLRFNDSGVYAMVTGTCNRSGLAMMLLGTDPRLDLTQTYFIMAGIAGVDPDRASVGSAAWAQWVVDGDNVNEVDGHDAPKDWPYGILPYGATHPDEAPGPHDWSQKPMAFQLDPGLVAWAYNLSKDVALSETPELSKYRASYTGYPNAQRLPFILIGDTLGTARYWHGASLTRWAENWCKLYTDGKANFVMTECEDQSIAYALYMLGRAHRVDPRRYLLLRTASNYSEPPPGVTVLDSLLHGEASGELLAVESAYRVGAPVVHELIQHWDRYGTELPK
;
A
#
# COMPACT_ATOMS: atom_id res chain seq x y z
N MET A 1 43.61 -75.66 57.49
CA MET A 1 43.73 -74.54 56.58
C MET A 1 42.66 -74.72 55.53
N LEU A 2 41.46 -74.22 55.83
CA LEU A 2 40.25 -74.32 55.04
C LEU A 2 39.85 -72.95 54.57
N LEU A 3 39.92 -72.68 53.26
CA LEU A 3 39.48 -71.51 52.60
C LEU A 3 37.99 -71.59 52.37
N SER A 4 37.25 -70.72 52.98
CA SER A 4 35.81 -70.46 52.77
C SER A 4 35.60 -69.52 51.57
N VAL A 5 34.96 -70.04 50.52
CA VAL A 5 34.55 -69.24 49.35
C VAL A 5 33.15 -68.69 49.58
N CYS A 6 33.05 -67.38 49.62
CA CYS A 6 31.81 -66.63 49.78
C CYS A 6 31.23 -66.30 48.41
N PHE A 7 30.01 -66.75 48.07
CA PHE A 7 29.30 -66.35 46.88
C PHE A 7 28.48 -65.06 47.14
N PRO A 8 28.51 -64.07 46.29
CA PRO A 8 27.68 -62.92 46.46
C PRO A 8 26.22 -63.20 46.01
N LYS A 9 25.26 -62.70 46.79
CA LYS A 9 23.82 -62.71 46.50
C LYS A 9 23.50 -61.83 45.31
N MET A 10 22.90 -62.42 44.29
CA MET A 10 22.33 -61.75 43.15
C MET A 10 21.02 -60.99 43.56
N ASN A 11 21.03 -59.67 43.54
CA ASN A 11 19.83 -58.87 43.73
C ASN A 11 19.04 -58.86 42.42
N LEU A 12 17.82 -59.39 42.45
CA LEU A 12 16.82 -59.18 41.38
C LEU A 12 16.37 -57.74 41.37
N ILE A 13 16.65 -57.03 40.29
CA ILE A 13 16.10 -55.72 39.99
C ILE A 13 14.72 -55.91 39.37
N PRO A 14 13.61 -55.34 39.94
CA PRO A 14 12.30 -55.41 39.31
C PRO A 14 12.30 -54.52 38.05
N PHE A 15 12.00 -55.12 36.89
CA PHE A 15 11.72 -54.41 35.67
C PHE A 15 10.45 -53.54 35.85
N LEU A 16 10.65 -52.26 35.98
CA LEU A 16 9.56 -51.28 35.99
C LEU A 16 9.07 -51.09 34.52
N PHE A 17 7.92 -51.69 34.20
CA PHE A 17 7.22 -51.44 32.94
C PHE A 17 6.73 -49.97 32.94
N LEU A 18 7.47 -49.10 32.26
CA LEU A 18 7.02 -47.71 31.98
C LEU A 18 5.97 -47.80 30.87
N ALA A 19 4.69 -47.83 31.25
CA ALA A 19 3.58 -47.72 30.32
C ALA A 19 3.60 -46.33 29.70
N LEU A 20 4.03 -46.22 28.44
CA LEU A 20 3.98 -45.01 27.63
C LEU A 20 2.50 -44.71 27.32
N MET A 21 1.83 -43.90 28.16
CA MET A 21 0.53 -43.33 27.81
C MET A 21 0.73 -42.35 26.67
N VAL A 22 0.48 -42.77 25.44
CA VAL A 22 0.31 -41.88 24.30
C VAL A 22 -0.99 -41.11 24.52
N PHE A 23 -0.87 -39.92 25.04
CA PHE A 23 -1.99 -38.97 25.03
C PHE A 23 -2.29 -38.62 23.58
N LEU A 24 -3.29 -39.28 23.00
CA LEU A 24 -3.95 -38.82 21.79
C LEU A 24 -4.64 -37.49 22.12
N THR A 25 -3.91 -36.40 22.01
CA THR A 25 -4.56 -35.07 22.00
C THR A 25 -5.50 -35.06 20.80
N PRO A 26 -6.80 -34.77 21.00
CA PRO A 26 -7.72 -34.65 19.88
C PRO A 26 -7.12 -33.60 18.93
N ARG A 27 -6.84 -34.00 17.69
CA ARG A 27 -6.51 -33.03 16.64
C ARG A 27 -7.69 -32.09 16.56
N GLN A 28 -7.54 -30.87 17.09
CA GLN A 28 -8.49 -29.82 16.80
C GLN A 28 -8.59 -29.75 15.27
N THR A 29 -9.75 -30.04 14.73
CA THR A 29 -10.06 -29.80 13.32
C THR A 29 -9.96 -28.30 13.13
N GLN A 30 -8.82 -27.85 12.60
CA GLN A 30 -8.63 -26.47 12.23
C GLN A 30 -9.69 -26.18 11.16
N ALA A 31 -10.53 -25.18 11.39
CA ALA A 31 -11.50 -24.73 10.39
C ALA A 31 -10.74 -24.39 9.09
N ASP A 32 -11.38 -24.60 7.95
CA ASP A 32 -10.80 -24.22 6.67
C ASP A 32 -10.45 -22.73 6.68
N PRO A 33 -9.28 -22.34 6.16
CA PRO A 33 -8.87 -20.95 6.17
C PRO A 33 -9.81 -20.10 5.31
N ILE A 34 -10.05 -18.90 5.77
CA ILE A 34 -10.77 -17.85 5.03
C ILE A 34 -9.91 -17.44 3.84
N ARG A 35 -10.49 -17.40 2.64
CA ARG A 35 -9.81 -17.07 1.38
C ARG A 35 -10.44 -15.86 0.72
N PRO A 36 -10.02 -14.65 1.07
CA PRO A 36 -10.44 -13.45 0.35
C PRO A 36 -10.04 -13.54 -1.11
N LYS A 37 -10.96 -13.22 -2.02
CA LYS A 37 -10.65 -13.13 -3.45
C LYS A 37 -10.00 -11.80 -3.79
N VAL A 38 -10.62 -10.71 -3.31
CA VAL A 38 -10.12 -9.35 -3.44
C VAL A 38 -10.09 -8.71 -2.06
N LEU A 39 -8.97 -8.09 -1.72
CA LEU A 39 -8.82 -7.28 -0.51
C LEU A 39 -8.48 -5.84 -0.91
N ILE A 40 -9.43 -4.95 -0.64
CA ILE A 40 -9.29 -3.52 -0.83
C ILE A 40 -8.56 -2.96 0.39
N LEU A 41 -7.49 -2.23 0.15
CA LEU A 41 -6.69 -1.54 1.16
C LEU A 41 -7.02 -0.06 1.11
N THR A 42 -7.39 0.49 2.24
CA THR A 42 -7.59 1.92 2.46
C THR A 42 -6.78 2.35 3.66
N THR A 43 -6.55 3.65 3.86
CA THR A 43 -5.64 4.12 4.90
C THR A 43 -6.35 4.75 6.07
N PHE A 44 -7.52 5.34 5.84
CA PHE A 44 -8.31 5.97 6.90
C PHE A 44 -9.81 5.86 6.64
N GLU A 45 -10.58 6.00 7.71
CA GLU A 45 -12.01 6.27 7.68
C GLU A 45 -12.34 7.39 8.66
N ILE A 46 -13.40 8.15 8.38
CA ILE A 46 -13.85 9.28 9.19
C ILE A 46 -15.13 8.87 9.93
N GLY A 47 -15.04 8.73 11.24
CA GLY A 47 -16.21 8.34 12.03
C GLY A 47 -16.61 6.88 11.87
N SER A 48 -17.77 6.63 11.28
CA SER A 48 -18.31 5.28 11.07
C SER A 48 -18.01 4.77 9.66
N ASP A 49 -18.07 3.45 9.48
CA ASP A 49 -17.89 2.83 8.16
C ASP A 49 -19.05 3.10 7.20
N THR A 50 -20.12 3.73 7.66
CA THR A 50 -21.36 4.00 6.90
C THR A 50 -22.09 5.22 7.41
N GLY A 51 -22.74 5.97 6.53
CA GLY A 51 -23.81 6.93 6.87
C GLY A 51 -23.36 8.31 7.37
N ASP A 52 -22.08 8.60 7.39
CA ASP A 52 -21.57 9.92 7.75
C ASP A 52 -20.62 10.48 6.66
N ARG A 53 -19.66 11.34 7.00
CA ARG A 53 -18.69 11.86 6.04
C ARG A 53 -17.71 10.74 5.65
N PRO A 54 -17.62 10.34 4.38
CA PRO A 54 -16.77 9.23 3.98
C PRO A 54 -15.27 9.59 4.07
N GLY A 55 -14.51 8.64 4.65
CA GLY A 55 -13.11 8.44 4.36
C GLY A 55 -12.96 7.49 3.16
N GLU A 56 -11.84 6.78 3.08
CA GLU A 56 -11.53 5.91 1.94
C GLU A 56 -12.34 4.60 1.96
N LEU A 57 -12.78 4.12 3.12
CA LEU A 57 -13.45 2.82 3.27
C LEU A 57 -14.96 2.88 2.98
N GLN A 58 -15.66 3.93 3.42
CA GLN A 58 -17.12 3.95 3.49
C GLN A 58 -17.81 3.59 2.17
N TYR A 59 -17.37 4.15 1.03
CA TYR A 59 -18.00 3.84 -0.26
C TYR A 59 -17.88 2.37 -0.65
N TRP A 60 -16.79 1.71 -0.27
CA TRP A 60 -16.61 0.28 -0.48
C TRP A 60 -17.59 -0.52 0.39
N VAL A 61 -17.72 -0.17 1.68
CA VAL A 61 -18.64 -0.86 2.59
C VAL A 61 -20.07 -0.74 2.13
N GLU A 62 -20.52 0.46 1.79
CA GLU A 62 -21.91 0.74 1.42
C GLU A 62 -22.29 0.13 0.06
N ARG A 63 -21.47 0.35 -0.95
CA ARG A 63 -21.79 0.02 -2.33
C ARG A 63 -21.53 -1.45 -2.67
N GLU A 64 -20.49 -2.06 -2.08
CA GLU A 64 -20.22 -3.50 -2.19
C GLU A 64 -20.94 -4.34 -1.13
N LYS A 65 -21.72 -3.69 -0.25
CA LYS A 65 -22.50 -4.35 0.81
C LYS A 65 -21.62 -5.24 1.71
N LEU A 66 -20.50 -4.68 2.19
CA LEU A 66 -19.57 -5.40 3.06
C LEU A 66 -20.12 -5.45 4.48
N THR A 67 -21.14 -6.29 4.72
CA THR A 67 -21.86 -6.36 6.00
C THR A 67 -21.18 -7.23 7.05
N GLY A 68 -20.31 -8.16 6.63
CA GLY A 68 -19.53 -9.00 7.53
C GLY A 68 -18.37 -8.23 8.17
N THR A 69 -17.93 -8.68 9.36
CA THR A 69 -16.77 -8.14 10.08
C THR A 69 -15.84 -9.26 10.52
N LEU A 70 -14.54 -9.03 10.46
CA LEU A 70 -13.50 -9.94 10.95
C LEU A 70 -12.40 -9.13 11.63
N ASP A 71 -12.25 -9.34 12.94
CA ASP A 71 -11.18 -8.69 13.72
C ASP A 71 -9.83 -9.37 13.44
N ILE A 72 -8.83 -8.56 13.13
CA ILE A 72 -7.43 -8.97 13.07
C ILE A 72 -6.74 -8.45 14.33
N PRO A 73 -6.18 -9.32 15.16
CA PRO A 73 -5.55 -8.91 16.41
C PRO A 73 -4.44 -7.87 16.18
N GLY A 74 -4.56 -6.73 16.86
CA GLY A 74 -3.60 -5.61 16.75
C GLY A 74 -3.90 -4.60 15.65
N VAL A 75 -4.84 -4.88 14.74
CA VAL A 75 -5.35 -3.90 13.77
C VAL A 75 -6.50 -3.13 14.40
N SER A 76 -6.49 -1.82 14.25
CA SER A 76 -7.46 -0.93 14.94
C SER A 76 -8.87 -0.94 14.34
N HIS A 77 -9.02 -1.42 13.11
CA HIS A 77 -10.28 -1.45 12.36
C HIS A 77 -10.57 -2.87 11.88
N PRO A 78 -11.77 -3.43 12.08
CA PRO A 78 -12.10 -4.76 11.59
C PRO A 78 -12.10 -4.78 10.06
N LEU A 79 -11.75 -5.92 9.45
CA LEU A 79 -12.03 -6.15 8.06
C LEU A 79 -13.53 -6.17 7.84
N ARG A 80 -13.97 -5.53 6.76
CA ARG A 80 -15.35 -5.62 6.25
C ARG A 80 -15.39 -6.59 5.08
N PHE A 81 -16.44 -7.41 4.96
CA PHE A 81 -16.53 -8.36 3.86
C PHE A 81 -17.97 -8.69 3.45
N ASN A 82 -18.10 -9.31 2.26
CA ASN A 82 -19.34 -9.89 1.77
C ASN A 82 -19.13 -11.36 1.31
N ASP A 83 -20.23 -12.02 1.00
CA ASP A 83 -20.23 -13.45 0.60
C ASP A 83 -19.63 -13.70 -0.79
N SER A 84 -19.42 -12.68 -1.61
CA SER A 84 -18.77 -12.84 -2.92
C SER A 84 -17.25 -13.00 -2.83
N GLY A 85 -16.68 -12.71 -1.66
CA GLY A 85 -15.24 -12.78 -1.39
C GLY A 85 -14.51 -11.45 -1.53
N VAL A 86 -15.24 -10.33 -1.53
CA VAL A 86 -14.68 -8.97 -1.43
C VAL A 86 -14.49 -8.62 0.04
N TYR A 87 -13.28 -8.21 0.37
CA TYR A 87 -12.88 -7.72 1.69
C TYR A 87 -12.35 -6.31 1.56
N ALA A 88 -12.46 -5.52 2.64
CA ALA A 88 -11.85 -4.20 2.74
C ALA A 88 -11.26 -3.98 4.13
N MET A 89 -10.18 -3.22 4.19
CA MET A 89 -9.41 -2.98 5.41
C MET A 89 -8.94 -1.53 5.48
N VAL A 90 -9.03 -0.92 6.65
CA VAL A 90 -8.29 0.30 6.98
C VAL A 90 -6.94 -0.09 7.58
N THR A 91 -5.87 0.21 6.86
CA THR A 91 -4.50 -0.16 7.26
C THR A 91 -3.88 0.81 8.26
N GLY A 92 -4.44 2.01 8.39
CA GLY A 92 -3.82 3.15 9.06
C GLY A 92 -2.88 3.90 8.12
N THR A 93 -2.45 5.09 8.54
CA THR A 93 -1.63 6.00 7.75
C THR A 93 -0.13 5.76 7.93
N CYS A 94 0.65 6.15 6.92
CA CYS A 94 2.11 6.09 6.89
C CYS A 94 2.64 4.65 7.12
N ASN A 95 3.75 4.49 7.82
CA ASN A 95 4.37 3.19 8.06
C ASN A 95 3.51 2.21 8.89
N ARG A 96 2.41 2.68 9.52
CA ARG A 96 1.45 1.81 10.21
C ARG A 96 0.76 0.84 9.25
N SER A 97 0.57 1.24 8.00
CA SER A 97 -0.06 0.43 6.97
C SER A 97 0.74 -0.85 6.67
N GLY A 98 2.05 -0.78 6.57
CA GLY A 98 2.91 -1.95 6.43
C GLY A 98 2.84 -2.89 7.64
N LEU A 99 2.77 -2.35 8.87
CA LEU A 99 2.60 -3.16 10.09
C LEU A 99 1.25 -3.88 10.10
N ALA A 100 0.17 -3.19 9.75
CA ALA A 100 -1.16 -3.78 9.65
C ALA A 100 -1.22 -4.89 8.59
N MET A 101 -0.56 -4.69 7.44
CA MET A 101 -0.41 -5.71 6.40
C MET A 101 0.37 -6.93 6.88
N MET A 102 1.40 -6.76 7.70
CA MET A 102 2.15 -7.87 8.29
C MET A 102 1.28 -8.67 9.27
N LEU A 103 0.50 -8.00 10.13
CA LEU A 103 -0.44 -8.68 11.04
C LEU A 103 -1.49 -9.48 10.26
N LEU A 104 -2.08 -8.89 9.24
CA LEU A 104 -3.03 -9.56 8.36
C LEU A 104 -2.39 -10.76 7.66
N GLY A 105 -1.25 -10.56 7.01
CA GLY A 105 -0.59 -11.58 6.20
C GLY A 105 -0.05 -12.77 7.00
N THR A 106 0.17 -12.60 8.30
CA THR A 106 0.61 -13.66 9.21
C THR A 106 -0.52 -14.31 10.02
N ASP A 107 -1.75 -13.81 9.93
CA ASP A 107 -2.89 -14.41 10.62
C ASP A 107 -3.14 -15.84 10.10
N PRO A 108 -3.11 -16.86 11.00
CA PRO A 108 -3.26 -18.25 10.60
C PRO A 108 -4.66 -18.62 10.09
N ARG A 109 -5.65 -17.76 10.33
CA ARG A 109 -7.04 -17.96 9.85
C ARG A 109 -7.19 -17.63 8.37
N LEU A 110 -6.21 -16.92 7.77
CA LEU A 110 -6.27 -16.40 6.41
C LEU A 110 -5.32 -17.17 5.48
N ASP A 111 -5.81 -17.50 4.30
CA ASP A 111 -5.03 -17.94 3.15
C ASP A 111 -5.13 -16.85 2.06
N LEU A 112 -4.06 -16.07 1.93
CA LEU A 112 -3.99 -14.92 1.03
C LEU A 112 -3.19 -15.21 -0.26
N THR A 113 -2.84 -16.46 -0.51
CA THR A 113 -1.96 -16.86 -1.61
C THR A 113 -2.52 -16.55 -3.01
N GLN A 114 -3.84 -16.47 -3.14
CA GLN A 114 -4.51 -16.13 -4.40
C GLN A 114 -5.23 -14.77 -4.36
N THR A 115 -5.17 -14.07 -3.23
CA THR A 115 -5.86 -12.79 -3.03
C THR A 115 -5.28 -11.71 -3.92
N TYR A 116 -6.14 -10.94 -4.60
CA TYR A 116 -5.77 -9.67 -5.21
C TYR A 116 -5.84 -8.58 -4.15
N PHE A 117 -4.76 -7.82 -4.02
CA PHE A 117 -4.69 -6.63 -3.17
C PHE A 117 -4.89 -5.39 -4.05
N ILE A 118 -5.83 -4.54 -3.70
CA ILE A 118 -6.09 -3.29 -4.40
C ILE A 118 -5.99 -2.16 -3.40
N MET A 119 -4.87 -1.44 -3.42
CA MET A 119 -4.78 -0.18 -2.70
C MET A 119 -5.61 0.85 -3.44
N ALA A 120 -6.55 1.50 -2.73
CA ALA A 120 -7.47 2.47 -3.29
C ALA A 120 -7.59 3.67 -2.33
N GLY A 121 -6.73 4.66 -2.51
CA GLY A 121 -6.62 5.80 -1.61
C GLY A 121 -6.35 7.12 -2.32
N ILE A 122 -6.41 8.20 -1.55
CA ILE A 122 -6.13 9.55 -2.05
C ILE A 122 -4.62 9.86 -2.03
N ALA A 123 -4.21 10.88 -2.79
CA ALA A 123 -2.80 11.28 -2.92
C ALA A 123 -2.66 12.75 -3.33
N GLY A 124 -1.47 13.31 -3.16
CA GLY A 124 -1.05 14.55 -3.81
C GLY A 124 -0.59 14.28 -5.25
N VAL A 125 -0.94 15.14 -6.19
CA VAL A 125 -0.57 14.98 -7.60
C VAL A 125 0.41 16.05 -8.05
N ASP A 126 1.39 15.65 -8.87
CA ASP A 126 2.27 16.57 -9.58
C ASP A 126 1.45 17.37 -10.61
N PRO A 127 1.40 18.72 -10.50
CA PRO A 127 0.62 19.55 -11.41
C PRO A 127 1.09 19.51 -12.87
N ASP A 128 2.34 19.12 -13.11
CA ASP A 128 2.85 18.91 -14.48
C ASP A 128 2.31 17.60 -15.09
N ARG A 129 1.79 16.69 -14.31
CA ARG A 129 1.39 15.34 -14.75
C ARG A 129 -0.13 15.19 -14.87
N ALA A 130 -0.87 15.63 -13.85
CA ALA A 130 -2.31 15.47 -13.86
C ALA A 130 -3.02 16.54 -13.04
N SER A 131 -4.36 16.52 -13.10
CA SER A 131 -5.23 17.45 -12.36
C SER A 131 -5.77 16.82 -11.08
N VAL A 132 -6.10 17.63 -10.09
CA VAL A 132 -6.88 17.20 -8.92
C VAL A 132 -8.21 16.59 -9.37
N GLY A 133 -8.57 15.45 -8.74
CA GLY A 133 -9.69 14.59 -9.14
C GLY A 133 -9.31 13.46 -10.10
N SER A 134 -8.11 13.51 -10.73
CA SER A 134 -7.61 12.43 -11.59
C SER A 134 -7.24 11.17 -10.78
N ALA A 135 -7.21 10.03 -11.46
CA ALA A 135 -6.85 8.74 -10.87
C ALA A 135 -5.68 8.10 -11.63
N ALA A 136 -4.73 7.53 -10.91
CA ALA A 136 -3.57 6.87 -11.48
C ALA A 136 -3.44 5.42 -11.00
N TRP A 137 -3.26 4.49 -11.94
CA TRP A 137 -2.79 3.14 -11.69
C TRP A 137 -1.26 3.14 -11.74
N ALA A 138 -0.62 2.73 -10.65
CA ALA A 138 0.84 2.74 -10.57
C ALA A 138 1.45 1.44 -11.10
N GLN A 139 2.56 1.56 -11.83
CA GLN A 139 3.45 0.44 -12.17
C GLN A 139 4.65 0.34 -11.21
N TRP A 140 5.01 1.45 -10.60
CA TRP A 140 6.10 1.54 -9.64
C TRP A 140 5.66 2.23 -8.37
N VAL A 141 6.13 1.68 -7.25
CA VAL A 141 6.12 2.32 -5.93
C VAL A 141 7.57 2.58 -5.54
N VAL A 142 7.91 3.82 -5.23
CA VAL A 142 9.27 4.20 -4.84
C VAL A 142 9.28 4.67 -3.40
N ASP A 143 10.22 4.14 -2.62
CA ASP A 143 10.42 4.50 -1.22
C ASP A 143 11.23 5.81 -1.12
N GLY A 144 10.60 6.82 -0.51
CA GLY A 144 11.19 8.12 -0.23
C GLY A 144 11.65 8.32 1.21
N ASP A 145 11.60 7.28 2.06
CA ASP A 145 11.96 7.39 3.49
C ASP A 145 13.44 7.06 3.77
N ASN A 146 14.06 6.23 2.94
CA ASN A 146 15.46 5.83 3.13
C ASN A 146 16.42 6.86 2.51
N VAL A 147 16.59 7.99 3.17
CA VAL A 147 17.32 9.16 2.65
C VAL A 147 18.26 9.75 3.68
N ASN A 148 19.26 10.52 3.24
CA ASN A 148 19.89 11.54 4.03
C ASN A 148 19.19 12.89 3.76
N GLU A 149 18.78 13.58 4.80
CA GLU A 149 18.17 14.91 4.69
C GLU A 149 19.06 15.94 5.41
N VAL A 150 19.45 16.97 4.69
CA VAL A 150 20.20 18.12 5.19
C VAL A 150 19.20 19.24 5.49
N ASP A 151 19.40 19.94 6.63
CA ASP A 151 18.60 21.14 6.94
C ASP A 151 18.63 22.10 5.75
N GLY A 152 17.43 22.51 5.29
CA GLY A 152 17.31 23.36 4.13
C GLY A 152 18.01 24.72 4.24
N HIS A 153 18.30 25.20 5.47
CA HIS A 153 19.08 26.41 5.72
C HIS A 153 20.59 26.20 5.52
N ASP A 154 21.05 24.96 5.72
CA ASP A 154 22.48 24.58 5.63
C ASP A 154 22.83 23.88 4.32
N ALA A 155 21.81 23.53 3.52
CA ALA A 155 22.04 22.93 2.22
C ALA A 155 22.81 23.88 1.29
N PRO A 156 23.78 23.36 0.51
CA PRO A 156 24.49 24.18 -0.49
C PRO A 156 23.51 24.88 -1.44
N LYS A 157 23.80 26.13 -1.77
CA LYS A 157 22.88 26.98 -2.56
C LYS A 157 22.64 26.49 -3.99
N ASP A 158 23.53 25.67 -4.50
CA ASP A 158 23.46 25.04 -5.83
C ASP A 158 22.69 23.69 -5.81
N TRP A 159 22.31 23.19 -4.63
CA TRP A 159 21.50 22.00 -4.54
C TRP A 159 20.02 22.32 -4.87
N PRO A 160 19.37 21.47 -5.66
CA PRO A 160 17.96 21.66 -6.00
C PRO A 160 17.01 21.41 -4.81
N TYR A 161 17.45 20.59 -3.85
CA TYR A 161 16.77 20.22 -2.60
C TYR A 161 17.78 19.60 -1.60
N GLY A 162 17.36 19.45 -0.34
CA GLY A 162 18.23 18.97 0.76
C GLY A 162 18.22 17.44 0.96
N ILE A 163 17.74 16.65 0.02
CA ILE A 163 17.59 15.18 0.15
C ILE A 163 18.55 14.50 -0.82
N LEU A 164 19.31 13.51 -0.32
CA LEU A 164 20.28 12.78 -1.12
C LEU A 164 20.29 11.28 -0.77
N PRO A 165 20.67 10.40 -1.70
CA PRO A 165 20.80 8.96 -1.45
C PRO A 165 21.89 8.67 -0.41
N TYR A 166 21.74 7.55 0.30
CA TYR A 166 22.80 7.10 1.21
C TYR A 166 24.12 6.88 0.47
N GLY A 167 25.19 7.44 1.03
CA GLY A 167 26.53 7.34 0.47
C GLY A 167 26.79 8.24 -0.74
N ALA A 168 25.81 9.00 -1.22
CA ALA A 168 25.98 10.04 -2.23
C ALA A 168 26.50 11.33 -1.59
N THR A 169 27.12 12.19 -2.39
CA THR A 169 27.63 13.51 -1.98
C THR A 169 26.83 14.66 -2.56
N HIS A 170 25.89 14.35 -3.48
CA HIS A 170 25.01 15.30 -4.13
C HIS A 170 23.61 14.69 -4.34
N PRO A 171 22.50 15.48 -4.31
CA PRO A 171 21.13 15.00 -4.44
C PRO A 171 20.82 14.14 -5.68
N ASP A 172 21.45 14.46 -6.81
CA ASP A 172 21.16 13.80 -8.10
C ASP A 172 22.12 12.63 -8.40
N GLU A 173 22.97 12.24 -7.45
CA GLU A 173 23.91 11.13 -7.60
C GLU A 173 23.26 9.79 -7.25
N ALA A 174 23.74 8.72 -7.88
CA ALA A 174 23.39 7.36 -7.47
C ALA A 174 23.86 7.07 -6.04
N PRO A 175 23.23 6.12 -5.31
CA PRO A 175 23.71 5.68 -4.00
C PRO A 175 25.19 5.32 -4.02
N GLY A 176 25.94 5.81 -3.04
CA GLY A 176 27.38 5.58 -2.94
C GLY A 176 27.72 4.21 -2.36
N PRO A 177 29.04 3.91 -2.16
CA PRO A 177 29.50 2.63 -1.63
C PRO A 177 29.07 2.35 -0.17
N HIS A 178 28.61 3.37 0.54
CA HIS A 178 28.06 3.27 1.90
C HIS A 178 26.53 3.42 1.88
N ASP A 179 25.88 2.82 0.88
CA ASP A 179 24.42 2.76 0.79
C ASP A 179 23.84 1.86 1.89
N TRP A 180 23.16 2.47 2.84
CA TRP A 180 22.49 1.80 3.95
C TRP A 180 20.98 1.62 3.72
N SER A 181 20.50 1.98 2.54
CA SER A 181 19.10 1.84 2.19
C SER A 181 18.63 0.38 2.34
N GLN A 182 17.43 0.22 2.83
CA GLN A 182 16.78 -1.08 2.85
C GLN A 182 16.26 -1.39 1.44
N LYS A 183 16.86 -2.37 0.80
CA LYS A 183 16.46 -2.77 -0.57
C LYS A 183 15.34 -3.82 -0.53
N PRO A 184 14.40 -3.77 -1.47
CA PRO A 184 14.33 -2.85 -2.60
C PRO A 184 13.84 -1.44 -2.21
N MET A 185 14.35 -0.40 -2.90
CA MET A 185 13.89 0.99 -2.81
C MET A 185 12.77 1.31 -3.80
N ALA A 186 12.52 0.42 -4.75
CA ALA A 186 11.44 0.53 -5.72
C ALA A 186 10.84 -0.85 -5.98
N PHE A 187 9.51 -0.88 -6.08
CA PHE A 187 8.74 -2.08 -6.28
C PHE A 187 8.00 -1.97 -7.61
N GLN A 188 8.30 -2.88 -8.53
CA GLN A 188 7.57 -2.97 -9.79
C GLN A 188 6.36 -3.87 -9.62
N LEU A 189 5.16 -3.34 -9.89
CA LEU A 189 3.93 -4.10 -9.98
C LEU A 189 3.88 -4.83 -11.33
N ASP A 190 3.02 -5.86 -11.45
CA ASP A 190 2.87 -6.58 -12.72
C ASP A 190 2.31 -5.65 -13.82
N PRO A 191 3.10 -5.35 -14.88
CA PRO A 191 2.68 -4.37 -15.88
C PRO A 191 1.46 -4.81 -16.69
N GLY A 192 1.27 -6.12 -16.87
CA GLY A 192 0.10 -6.68 -17.57
C GLY A 192 -1.16 -6.47 -16.75
N LEU A 193 -1.10 -6.77 -15.45
CA LEU A 193 -2.22 -6.56 -14.52
C LEU A 193 -2.59 -5.07 -14.42
N VAL A 194 -1.59 -4.17 -14.33
CA VAL A 194 -1.83 -2.72 -14.29
C VAL A 194 -2.46 -2.22 -15.59
N ALA A 195 -1.94 -2.64 -16.74
CA ALA A 195 -2.50 -2.25 -18.04
C ALA A 195 -3.94 -2.76 -18.22
N TRP A 196 -4.23 -3.97 -17.74
CA TRP A 196 -5.58 -4.53 -17.73
C TRP A 196 -6.53 -3.71 -16.85
N ALA A 197 -6.14 -3.36 -15.62
CA ALA A 197 -6.95 -2.54 -14.71
C ALA A 197 -7.22 -1.14 -15.31
N TYR A 198 -6.20 -0.51 -15.89
CA TYR A 198 -6.34 0.75 -16.61
C TYR A 198 -7.34 0.64 -17.77
N ASN A 199 -7.25 -0.39 -18.60
CA ASN A 199 -8.14 -0.55 -19.76
C ASN A 199 -9.59 -0.76 -19.36
N LEU A 200 -9.86 -1.40 -18.22
CA LEU A 200 -11.23 -1.56 -17.69
C LEU A 200 -11.81 -0.25 -17.17
N SER A 201 -10.97 0.65 -16.69
CA SER A 201 -11.43 1.82 -15.92
C SER A 201 -11.17 3.17 -16.62
N LYS A 202 -10.36 3.25 -17.66
CA LYS A 202 -9.89 4.51 -18.28
C LYS A 202 -10.99 5.44 -18.77
N ASP A 203 -12.17 4.90 -19.08
CA ASP A 203 -13.32 5.66 -19.60
C ASP A 203 -14.37 5.94 -18.51
N VAL A 204 -14.09 5.62 -17.25
CA VAL A 204 -14.97 5.92 -16.11
C VAL A 204 -15.07 7.44 -15.93
N ALA A 205 -16.30 7.95 -15.85
CA ALA A 205 -16.53 9.37 -15.62
C ALA A 205 -16.14 9.75 -14.18
N LEU A 206 -15.26 10.73 -14.05
CA LEU A 206 -14.84 11.30 -12.79
C LEU A 206 -15.70 12.51 -12.44
N SER A 207 -15.90 12.73 -11.13
CA SER A 207 -16.75 13.82 -10.65
C SER A 207 -16.04 15.18 -10.79
N GLU A 208 -16.82 16.22 -10.98
CA GLU A 208 -16.40 17.58 -11.15
C GLU A 208 -17.27 18.52 -10.32
N THR A 209 -16.69 19.56 -9.74
CA THR A 209 -17.42 20.65 -9.08
C THR A 209 -16.89 22.00 -9.52
N PRO A 210 -17.72 23.07 -9.39
CA PRO A 210 -17.25 24.45 -9.67
C PRO A 210 -16.04 24.85 -8.83
N GLU A 211 -16.00 24.43 -7.57
CA GLU A 211 -14.89 24.71 -6.63
C GLU A 211 -13.60 24.07 -7.13
N LEU A 212 -13.66 22.78 -7.54
CA LEU A 212 -12.52 22.05 -8.07
C LEU A 212 -12.05 22.66 -9.39
N SER A 213 -12.96 23.02 -10.28
CA SER A 213 -12.65 23.74 -11.52
C SER A 213 -11.90 25.05 -11.24
N LYS A 214 -12.38 25.84 -10.27
CA LYS A 214 -11.73 27.08 -9.85
C LYS A 214 -10.34 26.83 -9.27
N TYR A 215 -10.20 25.78 -8.44
CA TYR A 215 -8.90 25.41 -7.86
C TYR A 215 -7.89 25.04 -8.95
N ARG A 216 -8.27 24.18 -9.91
CA ARG A 216 -7.41 23.84 -11.05
C ARG A 216 -7.03 25.05 -11.91
N ALA A 217 -7.95 25.98 -12.10
CA ALA A 217 -7.69 27.21 -12.89
C ALA A 217 -6.60 28.11 -12.26
N SER A 218 -6.34 28.00 -10.95
CA SER A 218 -5.27 28.74 -10.28
C SER A 218 -3.87 28.26 -10.66
N TYR A 219 -3.71 27.02 -11.19
CA TYR A 219 -2.44 26.48 -11.62
C TYR A 219 -2.04 26.95 -13.00
N THR A 220 -1.90 28.26 -13.15
CA THR A 220 -1.48 28.88 -14.43
C THR A 220 -0.08 28.45 -14.80
N GLY A 221 0.11 28.04 -16.07
CA GLY A 221 1.39 27.50 -16.53
C GLY A 221 1.53 25.98 -16.43
N TYR A 222 0.57 25.30 -15.80
CA TYR A 222 0.51 23.85 -15.70
C TYR A 222 -0.67 23.29 -16.53
N PRO A 223 -0.48 23.02 -17.83
CA PRO A 223 -1.60 22.62 -18.71
C PRO A 223 -2.33 21.35 -18.24
N ASN A 224 -1.60 20.37 -17.67
CA ASN A 224 -2.19 19.14 -17.17
C ASN A 224 -2.98 19.32 -15.88
N ALA A 225 -2.54 20.21 -14.99
CA ALA A 225 -3.29 20.57 -13.80
C ALA A 225 -4.64 21.22 -14.12
N GLN A 226 -4.73 21.97 -15.22
CA GLN A 226 -5.95 22.68 -15.61
C GLN A 226 -6.98 21.81 -16.37
N ARG A 227 -6.61 20.58 -16.75
CA ARG A 227 -7.55 19.66 -17.44
C ARG A 227 -8.67 19.20 -16.52
N LEU A 228 -9.78 18.76 -17.11
CA LEU A 228 -10.74 17.94 -16.37
C LEU A 228 -10.07 16.69 -15.83
N PRO A 229 -10.54 16.12 -14.71
CA PRO A 229 -10.00 14.89 -14.17
C PRO A 229 -9.99 13.76 -15.20
N PHE A 230 -8.94 12.97 -15.20
CA PHE A 230 -8.75 11.85 -16.13
C PHE A 230 -8.02 10.69 -15.46
N ILE A 231 -8.07 9.52 -16.10
CA ILE A 231 -7.43 8.30 -15.59
C ILE A 231 -6.17 8.05 -16.42
N LEU A 232 -5.08 7.70 -15.72
CA LEU A 232 -3.78 7.46 -16.36
C LEU A 232 -3.03 6.31 -15.70
N ILE A 233 -1.94 5.89 -16.33
CA ILE A 233 -0.89 5.10 -15.68
C ILE A 233 0.17 6.08 -15.20
N GLY A 234 0.50 6.02 -13.88
CA GLY A 234 1.45 6.95 -13.28
C GLY A 234 1.88 6.48 -11.90
N ASP A 235 3.16 6.65 -11.59
CA ASP A 235 3.82 6.02 -10.48
C ASP A 235 3.79 6.86 -9.21
N THR A 236 4.02 6.18 -8.05
CA THR A 236 3.98 6.83 -6.74
C THR A 236 5.36 6.90 -6.10
N LEU A 237 5.56 7.96 -5.31
CA LEU A 237 6.62 8.06 -4.32
C LEU A 237 5.97 8.20 -2.94
N GLY A 238 6.20 7.21 -2.07
CA GLY A 238 5.69 7.18 -0.72
C GLY A 238 6.70 7.64 0.33
N THR A 239 6.21 8.41 1.31
CA THR A 239 7.00 8.80 2.49
C THR A 239 6.13 8.75 3.74
N ALA A 240 6.72 8.42 4.88
CA ALA A 240 6.01 8.45 6.17
C ALA A 240 5.69 9.87 6.67
N ARG A 241 5.98 10.89 5.89
CA ARG A 241 5.66 12.29 6.18
C ARG A 241 4.91 12.92 5.01
N TYR A 242 3.95 13.78 5.34
CA TYR A 242 3.39 14.68 4.34
C TYR A 242 4.42 15.76 3.96
N TRP A 243 4.51 16.06 2.69
CA TRP A 243 5.36 17.12 2.17
C TRP A 243 4.65 17.92 1.07
N HIS A 244 5.09 19.16 0.87
CA HIS A 244 4.48 20.08 -0.10
C HIS A 244 5.50 21.11 -0.58
N GLY A 245 5.59 21.33 -1.90
CA GLY A 245 6.43 22.35 -2.50
C GLY A 245 7.24 21.90 -3.70
N ALA A 246 7.53 22.83 -4.62
CA ALA A 246 8.15 22.57 -5.92
C ALA A 246 9.53 21.87 -5.84
N SER A 247 10.36 22.21 -4.84
CA SER A 247 11.64 21.52 -4.65
C SER A 247 11.47 20.05 -4.29
N LEU A 248 10.43 19.72 -3.51
CA LEU A 248 10.13 18.35 -3.13
C LEU A 248 9.42 17.58 -4.25
N THR A 249 8.59 18.23 -5.06
CA THR A 249 8.05 17.65 -6.30
C THR A 249 9.19 17.26 -7.24
N ARG A 250 10.15 18.16 -7.45
CA ARG A 250 11.34 17.87 -8.25
C ARG A 250 12.19 16.73 -7.66
N TRP A 251 12.35 16.70 -6.33
CA TRP A 251 13.01 15.58 -5.66
C TRP A 251 12.30 14.25 -5.97
N ALA A 252 10.98 14.19 -5.84
CA ALA A 252 10.20 12.99 -6.08
C ALA A 252 10.34 12.49 -7.53
N GLU A 253 10.30 13.39 -8.52
CA GLU A 253 10.56 13.07 -9.92
C GLU A 253 11.95 12.46 -10.15
N ASN A 254 12.99 13.11 -9.59
CA ASN A 254 14.37 12.65 -9.74
C ASN A 254 14.59 11.33 -9.00
N TRP A 255 14.04 11.18 -7.79
CA TRP A 255 14.13 9.98 -6.98
C TRP A 255 13.52 8.76 -7.65
N CYS A 256 12.32 8.93 -8.22
CA CYS A 256 11.68 7.88 -9.00
C CYS A 256 12.54 7.43 -10.20
N LYS A 257 13.11 8.37 -10.93
CA LYS A 257 14.03 8.05 -12.04
C LYS A 257 15.29 7.34 -11.55
N LEU A 258 15.87 7.80 -10.45
CA LEU A 258 17.12 7.28 -9.90
C LEU A 258 17.00 5.80 -9.51
N TYR A 259 15.96 5.44 -8.77
CA TYR A 259 15.79 4.09 -8.24
C TYR A 259 15.11 3.10 -9.19
N THR A 260 14.73 3.55 -10.39
CA THR A 260 14.08 2.71 -11.42
C THR A 260 14.81 2.71 -12.77
N ASP A 261 16.03 3.22 -12.83
CA ASP A 261 16.78 3.42 -14.08
C ASP A 261 15.99 4.23 -15.12
N GLY A 262 15.28 5.28 -14.66
CA GLY A 262 14.48 6.15 -15.50
C GLY A 262 13.14 5.57 -15.97
N LYS A 263 12.70 4.43 -15.45
CA LYS A 263 11.47 3.74 -15.91
C LYS A 263 10.20 4.28 -15.25
N ALA A 264 10.26 4.69 -13.98
CA ALA A 264 9.11 5.24 -13.31
C ALA A 264 8.79 6.66 -13.78
N ASN A 265 7.50 6.93 -13.91
CA ASN A 265 6.93 8.23 -14.21
C ASN A 265 6.19 8.73 -12.98
N PHE A 266 6.86 9.52 -12.14
CA PHE A 266 6.24 10.09 -10.93
C PHE A 266 5.01 10.91 -11.28
N VAL A 267 3.89 10.62 -10.63
CA VAL A 267 2.61 11.31 -10.77
C VAL A 267 1.99 11.63 -9.42
N MET A 268 2.07 10.71 -8.47
CA MET A 268 1.38 10.82 -7.17
C MET A 268 2.37 10.69 -6.01
N THR A 269 2.09 11.42 -4.93
CA THR A 269 2.77 11.26 -3.64
C THR A 269 1.76 10.91 -2.55
N GLU A 270 2.15 10.01 -1.69
CA GLU A 270 1.31 9.50 -0.60
C GLU A 270 2.16 9.06 0.60
N CYS A 271 1.56 8.50 1.63
CA CYS A 271 2.28 8.18 2.86
C CYS A 271 2.40 6.67 3.16
N GLU A 272 1.83 5.76 2.38
CA GLU A 272 1.64 4.36 2.77
C GLU A 272 2.22 3.33 1.82
N ASP A 273 2.25 3.61 0.51
CA ASP A 273 2.46 2.59 -0.52
C ASP A 273 3.82 1.90 -0.40
N GLN A 274 4.87 2.63 -0.04
CA GLN A 274 6.20 2.07 0.17
C GLN A 274 6.19 1.02 1.28
N SER A 275 5.46 1.27 2.37
CA SER A 275 5.39 0.34 3.50
C SER A 275 4.50 -0.87 3.20
N ILE A 276 3.39 -0.69 2.46
CA ILE A 276 2.53 -1.77 1.98
C ILE A 276 3.29 -2.66 0.99
N ALA A 277 3.95 -2.05 0.00
CA ALA A 277 4.73 -2.78 -1.00
C ALA A 277 5.87 -3.59 -0.35
N TYR A 278 6.55 -3.02 0.65
CA TYR A 278 7.58 -3.73 1.41
C TYR A 278 7.00 -4.90 2.22
N ALA A 279 5.84 -4.71 2.87
CA ALA A 279 5.15 -5.78 3.57
C ALA A 279 4.75 -6.92 2.62
N LEU A 280 4.17 -6.61 1.46
CA LEU A 280 3.82 -7.60 0.43
C LEU A 280 5.05 -8.32 -0.12
N TYR A 281 6.17 -7.62 -0.31
CA TYR A 281 7.45 -8.21 -0.67
C TYR A 281 7.93 -9.23 0.37
N MET A 282 7.88 -8.89 1.66
CA MET A 282 8.26 -9.81 2.74
C MET A 282 7.31 -11.01 2.84
N LEU A 283 5.99 -10.78 2.77
CA LEU A 283 4.97 -11.82 2.80
C LEU A 283 5.06 -12.75 1.57
N GLY A 284 5.43 -12.20 0.41
CA GLY A 284 5.70 -12.99 -0.80
C GLY A 284 6.89 -13.94 -0.61
N ARG A 285 7.99 -13.45 -0.01
CA ARG A 285 9.15 -14.31 0.35
C ARG A 285 8.81 -15.38 1.39
N ALA A 286 7.84 -15.09 2.25
CA ALA A 286 7.30 -16.05 3.21
C ALA A 286 6.21 -16.96 2.63
N HIS A 287 5.93 -16.88 1.32
CA HIS A 287 4.88 -17.64 0.62
C HIS A 287 3.47 -17.46 1.21
N ARG A 288 3.19 -16.29 1.79
CA ARG A 288 1.89 -15.95 2.36
C ARG A 288 0.97 -15.25 1.36
N VAL A 289 1.55 -14.58 0.35
CA VAL A 289 0.85 -13.86 -0.72
C VAL A 289 1.57 -14.08 -2.05
N ASP A 290 0.88 -13.81 -3.17
CA ASP A 290 1.52 -13.61 -4.48
C ASP A 290 1.65 -12.09 -4.74
N PRO A 291 2.84 -11.48 -4.61
CA PRO A 291 3.02 -10.03 -4.76
C PRO A 291 2.70 -9.51 -6.18
N ARG A 292 2.58 -10.40 -7.19
CA ARG A 292 2.15 -10.01 -8.54
C ARG A 292 0.67 -9.67 -8.61
N ARG A 293 -0.14 -10.04 -7.58
CA ARG A 293 -1.57 -9.77 -7.46
C ARG A 293 -1.85 -8.45 -6.74
N TYR A 294 -0.91 -7.52 -6.79
CA TYR A 294 -1.04 -6.20 -6.21
C TYR A 294 -1.33 -5.15 -7.28
N LEU A 295 -2.38 -4.38 -7.08
CA LEU A 295 -2.77 -3.20 -7.84
C LEU A 295 -2.77 -1.99 -6.92
N LEU A 296 -2.31 -0.86 -7.44
CA LEU A 296 -2.28 0.39 -6.70
C LEU A 296 -2.97 1.48 -7.50
N LEU A 297 -4.03 2.02 -6.90
CA LEU A 297 -4.84 3.11 -7.40
C LEU A 297 -4.75 4.29 -6.44
N ARG A 298 -4.24 5.41 -6.92
CA ARG A 298 -4.25 6.68 -6.18
C ARG A 298 -5.07 7.73 -6.92
N THR A 299 -5.80 8.55 -6.15
CA THR A 299 -6.67 9.58 -6.68
C THR A 299 -6.31 10.93 -6.08
N ALA A 300 -6.20 11.94 -6.95
CA ALA A 300 -5.64 13.23 -6.59
C ALA A 300 -6.59 14.06 -5.74
N SER A 301 -6.27 14.25 -4.46
CA SER A 301 -7.00 15.14 -3.53
C SER A 301 -6.46 16.56 -3.49
N ASN A 302 -5.18 16.73 -3.73
CA ASN A 302 -4.45 17.99 -3.72
C ASN A 302 -3.28 17.94 -4.70
N TYR A 303 -2.64 19.08 -4.95
CA TYR A 303 -1.36 19.11 -5.69
C TYR A 303 -0.17 18.98 -4.74
N SER A 304 0.95 18.44 -5.24
CA SER A 304 2.20 18.31 -4.51
C SER A 304 2.93 19.63 -4.24
N GLU A 305 2.53 20.71 -4.93
CA GLU A 305 3.11 22.05 -4.80
C GLU A 305 2.05 23.13 -4.96
N PRO A 306 2.31 24.37 -4.48
CA PRO A 306 1.34 25.47 -4.56
C PRO A 306 1.15 25.99 -5.99
N PRO A 307 0.00 26.60 -6.29
CA PRO A 307 -0.17 27.32 -7.53
C PRO A 307 0.73 28.58 -7.58
N PRO A 308 1.07 29.08 -8.78
CA PRO A 308 1.90 30.26 -8.92
C PRO A 308 1.39 31.46 -8.11
N GLY A 309 2.30 32.11 -7.37
CA GLY A 309 2.01 33.28 -6.54
C GLY A 309 1.44 33.01 -5.16
N VAL A 310 1.22 31.73 -4.79
CA VAL A 310 0.81 31.31 -3.45
C VAL A 310 2.02 30.76 -2.70
N THR A 311 2.18 31.10 -1.42
CA THR A 311 3.26 30.53 -0.61
C THR A 311 2.99 29.06 -0.30
N VAL A 312 4.06 28.28 -0.07
CA VAL A 312 3.94 26.87 0.33
C VAL A 312 3.10 26.74 1.61
N LEU A 313 3.31 27.63 2.58
CA LEU A 313 2.58 27.61 3.85
C LEU A 313 1.08 27.92 3.65
N ASP A 314 0.74 28.94 2.86
CA ASP A 314 -0.66 29.26 2.59
C ASP A 314 -1.36 28.13 1.83
N SER A 315 -0.67 27.51 0.87
CA SER A 315 -1.19 26.34 0.14
C SER A 315 -1.41 25.14 1.05
N LEU A 316 -0.45 24.85 1.93
CA LEU A 316 -0.55 23.76 2.90
C LEU A 316 -1.72 23.94 3.87
N LEU A 317 -1.93 25.15 4.38
CA LEU A 317 -2.94 25.42 5.40
C LEU A 317 -4.36 25.62 4.83
N HIS A 318 -4.48 25.98 3.56
CA HIS A 318 -5.75 26.43 2.98
C HIS A 318 -6.11 25.79 1.64
N GLY A 319 -5.20 25.02 1.03
CA GLY A 319 -5.36 24.51 -0.36
C GLY A 319 -6.11 23.18 -0.49
N GLU A 320 -6.28 22.41 0.58
CA GLU A 320 -6.67 21.00 0.48
C GLU A 320 -8.19 20.71 0.50
N ALA A 321 -9.00 21.64 0.99
CA ALA A 321 -10.37 21.33 1.41
C ALA A 321 -11.36 20.90 0.30
N SER A 322 -11.01 21.06 -1.00
CA SER A 322 -11.98 20.86 -2.08
C SER A 322 -11.85 19.53 -2.83
N GLY A 323 -10.73 18.85 -2.72
CA GLY A 323 -10.44 17.63 -3.51
C GLY A 323 -10.69 16.30 -2.82
N GLU A 324 -10.66 16.25 -1.48
CA GLU A 324 -10.68 15.00 -0.71
C GLU A 324 -11.88 14.10 -1.00
N LEU A 325 -13.12 14.62 -0.84
CA LEU A 325 -14.32 13.82 -1.05
C LEU A 325 -14.47 13.31 -2.49
N LEU A 326 -14.08 14.13 -3.46
CA LEU A 326 -14.13 13.73 -4.86
C LEU A 326 -13.06 12.69 -5.18
N ALA A 327 -11.87 12.79 -4.57
CA ALA A 327 -10.83 11.80 -4.71
C ALA A 327 -11.25 10.45 -4.10
N VAL A 328 -11.82 10.45 -2.90
CA VAL A 328 -12.37 9.24 -2.25
C VAL A 328 -13.45 8.58 -3.13
N GLU A 329 -14.37 9.37 -3.69
CA GLU A 329 -15.38 8.83 -4.61
C GLU A 329 -14.75 8.30 -5.91
N SER A 330 -13.73 8.98 -6.44
CA SER A 330 -13.01 8.55 -7.64
C SER A 330 -12.28 7.21 -7.42
N ALA A 331 -11.71 6.99 -6.23
CA ALA A 331 -11.06 5.73 -5.88
C ALA A 331 -12.04 4.55 -5.98
N TYR A 332 -13.26 4.71 -5.45
CA TYR A 332 -14.31 3.70 -5.62
C TYR A 332 -14.71 3.56 -7.10
N ARG A 333 -15.06 4.66 -7.80
CA ARG A 333 -15.55 4.60 -9.17
C ARG A 333 -14.59 3.93 -10.13
N VAL A 334 -13.30 4.18 -9.98
CA VAL A 334 -12.25 3.64 -10.85
C VAL A 334 -11.87 2.21 -10.44
N GLY A 335 -11.86 1.91 -9.15
CA GLY A 335 -11.51 0.60 -8.64
C GLY A 335 -12.62 -0.45 -8.74
N ALA A 336 -13.89 -0.06 -8.59
CA ALA A 336 -15.03 -0.99 -8.57
C ALA A 336 -15.17 -1.85 -9.84
N PRO A 337 -15.03 -1.33 -11.08
CA PRO A 337 -15.05 -2.17 -12.27
C PRO A 337 -14.00 -3.27 -12.27
N VAL A 338 -12.81 -3.01 -11.72
CA VAL A 338 -11.72 -3.98 -11.59
C VAL A 338 -12.09 -5.06 -10.58
N VAL A 339 -12.63 -4.67 -9.42
CA VAL A 339 -13.11 -5.60 -8.39
C VAL A 339 -14.22 -6.49 -8.95
N HIS A 340 -15.21 -5.91 -9.63
CA HIS A 340 -16.33 -6.65 -10.20
C HIS A 340 -15.86 -7.66 -11.25
N GLU A 341 -14.97 -7.27 -12.15
CA GLU A 341 -14.42 -8.15 -13.17
C GLU A 341 -13.63 -9.33 -12.56
N LEU A 342 -12.81 -9.06 -11.53
CA LEU A 342 -12.10 -10.13 -10.80
C LEU A 342 -13.05 -11.13 -10.14
N ILE A 343 -14.12 -10.64 -9.51
CA ILE A 343 -15.10 -11.50 -8.83
C ILE A 343 -15.93 -12.31 -9.84
N GLN A 344 -16.42 -11.64 -10.89
CA GLN A 344 -17.27 -12.26 -11.91
C GLN A 344 -16.56 -13.40 -12.65
N HIS A 345 -15.27 -13.25 -12.88
CA HIS A 345 -14.44 -14.23 -13.60
C HIS A 345 -13.40 -14.93 -12.72
N TRP A 346 -13.76 -15.14 -11.43
CA TRP A 346 -12.85 -15.73 -10.45
C TRP A 346 -12.34 -17.11 -10.85
N ASP A 347 -13.15 -17.92 -11.52
CA ASP A 347 -12.75 -19.25 -11.98
C ASP A 347 -11.48 -19.20 -12.86
N ARG A 348 -11.29 -18.13 -13.60
CA ARG A 348 -10.10 -17.86 -14.39
C ARG A 348 -9.05 -17.09 -13.58
N TYR A 349 -9.42 -15.95 -13.02
CA TYR A 349 -8.47 -15.03 -12.39
C TYR A 349 -7.96 -15.50 -11.03
N GLY A 350 -8.62 -16.47 -10.40
CA GLY A 350 -8.08 -17.15 -9.23
C GLY A 350 -6.78 -17.91 -9.51
N THR A 351 -6.58 -18.38 -10.74
CA THR A 351 -5.41 -19.16 -11.15
C THR A 351 -4.46 -18.42 -12.10
N GLU A 352 -5.01 -17.56 -12.98
CA GLU A 352 -4.24 -16.81 -13.98
C GLU A 352 -4.33 -15.30 -13.71
N LEU A 353 -3.21 -14.59 -13.90
CA LEU A 353 -3.24 -13.14 -13.84
C LEU A 353 -3.91 -12.57 -15.11
N PRO A 354 -4.81 -11.57 -14.97
CA PRO A 354 -5.29 -10.78 -16.10
C PRO A 354 -4.14 -10.11 -16.86
N LYS A 355 -4.33 -9.93 -18.16
CA LYS A 355 -3.34 -9.28 -19.05
C LYS A 355 -4.04 -8.35 -20.03
#